data_c5be098cfcd0d976d00cc62a6451af0e
#
_entry.id   c5be098cfcd0d976d00cc62a6451af0e
#
_cell.length_a   1.000
_cell.length_b   1.000
_cell.length_c   1.000
_cell.angle_alpha   90.00
_cell.angle_beta   90.00
_cell.angle_gamma   90.00
#
_symmetry.space_group_name_H-M   'P 1'
#
loop_
_entity.id
_entity.type
_entity.pdbx_description
1 polymer ?
#
loop_
_entity_poly.entity_id
_entity_poly.type
_entity_poly.pdbx_seq_one_letter_code
_entity_poly.pdbx_strand_id
1 'polypeptide(L)'
;MAKSIVRSRAMITRAIDRKSWEEIADGAILQEDGIIKAVGTFKKLKAANPQVPVFGSGNEIMLPGFVNGHHHIGLTPVQLGSPDMPLELWFITRMVVRNLNLRLDTLYSAFEMIGSGITTVQHIHGWMPGTLPEVQERSNQVIKAYEDIGMRVSYCYAVRDQNRLVYQADEEFIQSLPRELQDPMTNWFGRFKTSLEESMALFRDLHAQHHNKRRVRIQLAPANLHWCSDKALTMLSEASKKYNAPMHMHLLETAYQKEYAWRRGKCTALEYLERFDMVNERLTLGHGVWLSEKDIDRLAHAGGCVCHNCSSNFRLRSGVAALNYFEKKGINTAIGLDEAGINDDRDMLQELKLVLRAHRVPGIVDEDVPTMAQVLRMATVGGAKTTSFETTIGSLEVGKAADLVLLDWKQISYPYLDEETPLLDAVIQRAKAEGVKLTMCDGAVIYENGRFTRIDKDKVLADLHQDLQKALTNDEVERRKLSKALLPHVRRFYANYIDPAKHEPFYRPSSRV
;
A
#
# COMPACT_ATOMS: atom_id res chain seq x y z
N MET A 1 21.22 17.16 -14.10
CA MET A 1 19.75 17.30 -13.96
C MET A 1 19.39 18.79 -13.86
N ALA A 2 18.21 19.16 -14.25
CA ALA A 2 17.90 20.56 -14.45
C ALA A 2 17.41 21.23 -13.16
N LYS A 3 17.80 22.49 -12.96
CA LYS A 3 17.26 23.38 -11.93
C LYS A 3 15.91 23.91 -12.41
N SER A 4 14.88 23.90 -11.55
CA SER A 4 13.55 24.41 -11.90
C SER A 4 12.84 25.01 -10.70
N ILE A 5 11.88 25.90 -10.96
CA ILE A 5 10.91 26.39 -9.99
C ILE A 5 9.58 25.70 -10.30
N VAL A 6 8.90 25.18 -9.29
CA VAL A 6 7.51 24.74 -9.41
C VAL A 6 6.64 25.74 -8.68
N ARG A 7 5.66 26.32 -9.40
CA ARG A 7 4.76 27.36 -8.92
C ARG A 7 3.37 26.81 -8.65
N SER A 8 2.68 27.39 -7.68
CA SER A 8 1.26 27.12 -7.40
C SER A 8 0.54 28.39 -6.92
N ARG A 9 -0.79 28.38 -6.95
CA ARG A 9 -1.65 29.38 -6.33
C ARG A 9 -1.47 29.40 -4.81
N ALA A 10 -1.43 28.22 -4.22
CA ALA A 10 -1.10 28.00 -2.82
C ALA A 10 -0.43 26.63 -2.67
N MET A 11 0.42 26.49 -1.70
CA MET A 11 1.18 25.27 -1.41
C MET A 11 0.94 24.87 0.04
N ILE A 12 0.57 23.61 0.26
CA ILE A 12 0.57 23.00 1.58
C ILE A 12 1.87 22.19 1.69
N THR A 13 2.78 22.62 2.55
CA THR A 13 4.12 22.03 2.66
C THR A 13 4.10 20.74 3.46
N ARG A 14 3.28 20.70 4.51
CA ARG A 14 3.08 19.51 5.37
C ARG A 14 1.87 19.65 6.28
N ALA A 15 1.32 18.52 6.72
CA ALA A 15 0.46 18.44 7.89
C ALA A 15 1.35 18.28 9.14
N ILE A 16 1.14 19.10 10.16
CA ILE A 16 1.95 19.14 11.39
C ILE A 16 1.37 18.18 12.42
N ASP A 17 0.09 18.36 12.74
CA ASP A 17 -0.64 17.56 13.72
C ASP A 17 -2.09 17.33 13.29
N ARG A 18 -2.95 16.92 14.22
CA ARG A 18 -4.37 16.67 13.98
C ARG A 18 -5.13 17.88 13.39
N LYS A 19 -4.76 19.11 13.76
CA LYS A 19 -5.53 20.34 13.47
C LYS A 19 -4.75 21.37 12.66
N SER A 20 -3.46 21.16 12.47
CA SER A 20 -2.58 22.18 11.88
C SER A 20 -1.78 21.66 10.69
N TRP A 21 -1.56 22.55 9.75
CA TRP A 21 -0.71 22.36 8.57
C TRP A 21 0.01 23.68 8.23
N GLU A 22 1.03 23.57 7.41
CA GLU A 22 1.74 24.76 6.88
C GLU A 22 1.28 25.01 5.45
N GLU A 23 0.89 26.26 5.16
CA GLU A 23 0.54 26.69 3.80
C GLU A 23 1.23 28.01 3.43
N ILE A 24 1.49 28.20 2.13
CA ILE A 24 2.11 29.39 1.56
C ILE A 24 1.27 29.83 0.34
N ALA A 25 0.67 31.03 0.42
CA ALA A 25 0.01 31.66 -0.72
C ALA A 25 1.05 32.06 -1.78
N ASP A 26 0.69 31.96 -3.09
CA ASP A 26 1.64 32.14 -4.22
C ASP A 26 2.90 31.27 -4.00
N GLY A 27 2.68 30.04 -3.52
CA GLY A 27 3.73 29.13 -3.07
C GLY A 27 4.56 28.58 -4.22
N ALA A 28 5.87 28.46 -4.00
CA ALA A 28 6.77 27.82 -4.94
C ALA A 28 7.92 27.10 -4.24
N ILE A 29 8.47 26.11 -4.91
CA ILE A 29 9.75 25.49 -4.56
C ILE A 29 10.76 25.74 -5.67
N LEU A 30 12.03 25.89 -5.29
CA LEU A 30 13.18 25.81 -6.18
C LEU A 30 13.83 24.44 -5.95
N GLN A 31 13.94 23.63 -6.99
CA GLN A 31 14.67 22.36 -6.93
C GLN A 31 15.89 22.39 -7.86
N GLU A 32 16.91 21.65 -7.48
CA GLU A 32 18.11 21.39 -8.27
C GLU A 32 18.53 19.93 -8.07
N ASP A 33 18.68 19.22 -9.17
CA ASP A 33 19.00 17.78 -9.18
C ASP A 33 18.05 16.91 -8.33
N GLY A 34 16.76 17.29 -8.30
CA GLY A 34 15.70 16.60 -7.58
C GLY A 34 15.62 16.92 -6.09
N ILE A 35 16.47 17.80 -5.58
CA ILE A 35 16.47 18.23 -4.17
C ILE A 35 15.91 19.65 -4.06
N ILE A 36 14.98 19.86 -3.14
CA ILE A 36 14.43 21.18 -2.83
C ILE A 36 15.53 22.04 -2.20
N LYS A 37 15.85 23.17 -2.85
CA LYS A 37 16.87 24.12 -2.41
C LYS A 37 16.28 25.34 -1.71
N ALA A 38 15.04 25.68 -2.05
CA ALA A 38 14.32 26.77 -1.39
C ALA A 38 12.81 26.55 -1.47
N VAL A 39 12.11 27.03 -0.45
CA VAL A 39 10.65 27.05 -0.32
C VAL A 39 10.24 28.48 0.01
N GLY A 40 9.18 29.00 -0.62
CA GLY A 40 8.70 30.36 -0.36
C GLY A 40 7.68 30.83 -1.38
N THR A 41 7.51 32.15 -1.51
CA THR A 41 6.60 32.70 -2.52
C THR A 41 7.26 32.71 -3.90
N PHE A 42 6.46 32.46 -4.93
CA PHE A 42 6.93 32.44 -6.32
C PHE A 42 7.63 33.78 -6.68
N LYS A 43 7.03 34.90 -6.27
CA LYS A 43 7.60 36.23 -6.52
C LYS A 43 9.05 36.35 -6.04
N LYS A 44 9.33 35.88 -4.81
CA LYS A 44 10.70 35.94 -4.23
C LYS A 44 11.65 34.98 -4.94
N LEU A 45 11.22 33.73 -5.17
CA LEU A 45 12.09 32.71 -5.79
C LEU A 45 12.39 33.03 -7.26
N LYS A 46 11.42 33.54 -8.02
CA LYS A 46 11.63 33.95 -9.43
C LYS A 46 12.51 35.16 -9.55
N ALA A 47 12.37 36.16 -8.69
CA ALA A 47 13.25 37.33 -8.67
C ALA A 47 14.72 36.97 -8.41
N ALA A 48 14.96 36.01 -7.50
CA ALA A 48 16.30 35.50 -7.20
C ALA A 48 16.86 34.56 -8.28
N ASN A 49 15.99 33.98 -9.14
CA ASN A 49 16.35 33.00 -10.15
C ASN A 49 15.65 33.28 -11.50
N PRO A 50 15.91 34.43 -12.15
CA PRO A 50 15.12 34.92 -13.28
C PRO A 50 15.16 34.01 -14.52
N GLN A 51 16.25 33.28 -14.73
CA GLN A 51 16.45 32.42 -15.90
C GLN A 51 16.02 30.95 -15.68
N VAL A 52 15.65 30.60 -14.45
CA VAL A 52 15.27 29.23 -14.13
C VAL A 52 13.87 28.91 -14.71
N PRO A 53 13.70 27.79 -15.45
CA PRO A 53 12.40 27.38 -15.98
C PRO A 53 11.39 27.14 -14.88
N VAL A 54 10.10 27.38 -15.21
CA VAL A 54 8.98 27.30 -14.28
C VAL A 54 8.00 26.23 -14.75
N PHE A 55 7.62 25.34 -13.85
CA PHE A 55 6.47 24.42 -14.00
C PHE A 55 5.29 24.94 -13.16
N GLY A 56 4.06 24.63 -13.60
CA GLY A 56 2.83 25.11 -12.99
C GLY A 56 2.46 26.54 -13.46
N SER A 57 1.17 26.81 -13.53
CA SER A 57 0.63 28.08 -14.03
C SER A 57 0.36 29.11 -12.93
N GLY A 58 0.30 28.65 -11.66
CA GLY A 58 -0.20 29.44 -10.54
C GLY A 58 -1.72 29.36 -10.35
N ASN A 59 -2.37 28.43 -11.06
CA ASN A 59 -3.78 28.09 -10.89
C ASN A 59 -3.99 26.74 -10.20
N GLU A 60 -2.92 26.15 -9.70
CA GLU A 60 -2.92 24.85 -9.04
C GLU A 60 -2.64 24.99 -7.54
N ILE A 61 -3.07 23.98 -6.79
CA ILE A 61 -2.63 23.78 -5.40
C ILE A 61 -1.53 22.73 -5.39
N MET A 62 -0.43 23.04 -4.70
CA MET A 62 0.72 22.13 -4.55
C MET A 62 0.64 21.38 -3.22
N LEU A 63 0.81 20.06 -3.27
CA LEU A 63 0.96 19.18 -2.11
C LEU A 63 2.23 18.35 -2.24
N PRO A 64 2.78 17.80 -1.13
CA PRO A 64 3.73 16.69 -1.22
C PRO A 64 3.13 15.55 -2.03
N GLY A 65 3.96 14.85 -2.81
CA GLY A 65 3.54 13.65 -3.51
C GLY A 65 3.02 12.58 -2.53
N PHE A 66 1.92 11.95 -2.88
CA PHE A 66 1.31 10.94 -2.03
C PHE A 66 2.13 9.65 -1.99
N VAL A 67 2.00 8.91 -0.89
CA VAL A 67 2.63 7.61 -0.67
C VAL A 67 1.53 6.55 -0.51
N ASN A 68 1.50 5.58 -1.42
CA ASN A 68 0.71 4.36 -1.23
C ASN A 68 1.51 3.38 -0.36
N GLY A 69 1.13 3.27 0.90
CA GLY A 69 1.86 2.50 1.90
C GLY A 69 1.69 0.98 1.81
N HIS A 70 0.85 0.46 0.88
CA HIS A 70 0.58 -0.97 0.73
C HIS A 70 -0.05 -1.28 -0.62
N HIS A 71 0.63 -2.13 -1.42
CA HIS A 71 0.22 -2.48 -2.77
C HIS A 71 0.80 -3.83 -3.20
N HIS A 72 0.11 -4.57 -4.09
CA HIS A 72 0.53 -5.91 -4.50
C HIS A 72 0.66 -6.11 -6.00
N ILE A 73 -0.31 -5.66 -6.81
CA ILE A 73 -0.44 -6.08 -8.21
C ILE A 73 -0.82 -4.93 -9.14
N GLY A 74 -0.78 -5.21 -10.43
CA GLY A 74 -1.20 -4.31 -11.50
C GLY A 74 -2.70 -4.35 -11.76
N LEU A 75 -3.16 -5.25 -12.63
CA LEU A 75 -4.58 -5.46 -12.87
C LEU A 75 -5.30 -5.91 -11.61
N THR A 76 -6.51 -5.41 -11.39
CA THR A 76 -7.26 -5.70 -10.18
C THR A 76 -7.73 -7.16 -10.14
N PRO A 77 -8.00 -7.71 -8.96
CA PRO A 77 -8.58 -9.05 -8.84
C PRO A 77 -9.85 -9.21 -9.66
N VAL A 78 -10.74 -8.21 -9.65
CA VAL A 78 -11.99 -8.21 -10.41
C VAL A 78 -11.73 -8.26 -11.91
N GLN A 79 -10.79 -7.48 -12.44
CA GLN A 79 -10.38 -7.53 -13.84
C GLN A 79 -9.87 -8.93 -14.24
N LEU A 80 -9.25 -9.64 -13.31
CA LEU A 80 -8.66 -10.97 -13.53
C LEU A 80 -9.61 -12.13 -13.20
N GLY A 81 -10.89 -11.83 -12.88
CA GLY A 81 -11.94 -12.82 -12.63
C GLY A 81 -12.02 -13.36 -11.19
N SER A 82 -11.38 -12.68 -10.24
CA SER A 82 -11.47 -12.97 -8.81
C SER A 82 -12.38 -11.92 -8.14
N PRO A 83 -13.65 -12.25 -7.81
CA PRO A 83 -14.58 -11.28 -7.24
C PRO A 83 -14.24 -10.96 -5.78
N ASP A 84 -14.76 -9.84 -5.28
CA ASP A 84 -14.69 -9.50 -3.88
C ASP A 84 -15.40 -10.55 -3.02
N MET A 85 -14.71 -11.09 -2.04
CA MET A 85 -15.19 -12.10 -1.10
C MET A 85 -14.53 -11.89 0.26
N PRO A 86 -15.03 -12.50 1.35
CA PRO A 86 -14.23 -12.59 2.58
C PRO A 86 -12.83 -13.12 2.29
N LEU A 87 -11.81 -12.52 2.91
CA LEU A 87 -10.39 -12.77 2.63
C LEU A 87 -10.06 -14.27 2.53
N GLU A 88 -10.55 -15.07 3.49
CA GLU A 88 -10.27 -16.51 3.59
C GLU A 88 -10.83 -17.32 2.40
N LEU A 89 -11.88 -16.82 1.76
CA LEU A 89 -12.47 -17.40 0.55
C LEU A 89 -11.87 -16.79 -0.71
N TRP A 90 -11.44 -15.53 -0.62
CA TRP A 90 -10.88 -14.80 -1.75
C TRP A 90 -9.55 -15.41 -2.23
N PHE A 91 -8.68 -15.89 -1.32
CA PHE A 91 -7.42 -16.51 -1.70
C PHE A 91 -7.57 -17.65 -2.70
N ILE A 92 -8.60 -18.50 -2.56
CA ILE A 92 -8.81 -19.59 -3.49
C ILE A 92 -9.22 -19.07 -4.88
N THR A 93 -9.94 -17.95 -4.93
CA THR A 93 -10.35 -17.35 -6.20
C THR A 93 -9.17 -16.71 -6.95
N ARG A 94 -8.06 -16.39 -6.26
CA ARG A 94 -6.83 -15.88 -6.90
C ARG A 94 -6.15 -16.91 -7.81
N MET A 95 -6.47 -18.19 -7.70
CA MET A 95 -5.98 -19.22 -8.62
C MET A 95 -6.46 -19.02 -10.06
N VAL A 96 -7.56 -18.28 -10.30
CA VAL A 96 -8.11 -18.03 -11.64
C VAL A 96 -7.31 -17.00 -12.42
N VAL A 97 -6.43 -16.25 -11.76
CA VAL A 97 -5.65 -15.15 -12.35
C VAL A 97 -4.77 -15.65 -13.49
N ARG A 98 -4.72 -14.89 -14.58
CA ARG A 98 -3.90 -15.18 -15.74
C ARG A 98 -2.40 -15.01 -15.46
N ASN A 99 -1.58 -15.69 -16.27
CA ASN A 99 -0.16 -15.43 -16.29
C ASN A 99 0.08 -14.09 -17.00
N LEU A 100 0.61 -13.11 -16.27
CA LEU A 100 0.78 -11.74 -16.74
C LEU A 100 2.26 -11.43 -17.04
N ASN A 101 2.50 -10.55 -17.99
CA ASN A 101 3.77 -9.86 -18.08
C ASN A 101 3.89 -8.87 -16.92
N LEU A 102 4.74 -9.18 -15.93
CA LEU A 102 4.84 -8.42 -14.70
C LEU A 102 5.25 -6.96 -14.92
N ARG A 103 6.07 -6.68 -15.95
CA ARG A 103 6.41 -5.30 -16.27
C ARG A 103 5.20 -4.50 -16.72
N LEU A 104 4.39 -5.04 -17.65
CA LEU A 104 3.19 -4.38 -18.16
C LEU A 104 2.16 -4.22 -17.04
N ASP A 105 1.97 -5.27 -16.23
CA ASP A 105 1.08 -5.28 -15.08
C ASP A 105 1.46 -4.23 -14.04
N THR A 106 2.74 -4.14 -13.68
CA THR A 106 3.26 -3.11 -12.76
C THR A 106 3.06 -1.70 -13.33
N LEU A 107 3.33 -1.48 -14.61
CA LEU A 107 3.14 -0.19 -15.27
C LEU A 107 1.66 0.22 -15.29
N TYR A 108 0.73 -0.73 -15.46
CA TYR A 108 -0.71 -0.47 -15.39
C TYR A 108 -1.10 0.20 -14.06
N SER A 109 -0.76 -0.41 -12.92
CA SER A 109 -1.05 0.20 -11.61
C SER A 109 -0.28 1.50 -11.39
N ALA A 110 0.96 1.60 -11.88
CA ALA A 110 1.75 2.82 -11.75
C ALA A 110 1.12 4.01 -12.49
N PHE A 111 0.47 3.79 -13.65
CA PHE A 111 -0.27 4.84 -14.35
C PHE A 111 -1.43 5.38 -13.51
N GLU A 112 -2.21 4.49 -12.88
CA GLU A 112 -3.31 4.91 -12.01
C GLU A 112 -2.80 5.67 -10.79
N MET A 113 -1.78 5.13 -10.11
CA MET A 113 -1.16 5.75 -8.94
C MET A 113 -0.60 7.14 -9.26
N ILE A 114 0.22 7.27 -10.28
CA ILE A 114 0.82 8.55 -10.68
C ILE A 114 -0.26 9.55 -11.11
N GLY A 115 -1.29 9.09 -11.82
CA GLY A 115 -2.43 9.91 -12.25
C GLY A 115 -3.27 10.43 -11.08
N SER A 116 -3.18 9.84 -9.90
CA SER A 116 -3.81 10.32 -8.66
C SER A 116 -2.86 11.09 -7.73
N GLY A 117 -1.60 11.36 -8.18
CA GLY A 117 -0.59 12.12 -7.43
C GLY A 117 0.32 11.30 -6.52
N ILE A 118 0.29 9.97 -6.62
CA ILE A 118 1.20 9.09 -5.86
C ILE A 118 2.57 9.10 -6.53
N THR A 119 3.61 9.38 -5.75
CA THR A 119 5.02 9.36 -6.19
C THR A 119 5.80 8.17 -5.64
N THR A 120 5.30 7.55 -4.57
CA THR A 120 5.98 6.46 -3.84
C THR A 120 5.01 5.33 -3.52
N VAL A 121 5.46 4.09 -3.65
CA VAL A 121 4.68 2.89 -3.33
C VAL A 121 5.46 1.90 -2.48
N GLN A 122 4.79 1.29 -1.49
CA GLN A 122 5.22 0.05 -0.86
C GLN A 122 4.66 -1.12 -1.66
N HIS A 123 5.49 -1.82 -2.43
CA HIS A 123 5.09 -2.99 -3.19
C HIS A 123 5.46 -4.28 -2.45
N ILE A 124 4.45 -5.04 -2.05
CA ILE A 124 4.61 -6.32 -1.35
C ILE A 124 4.29 -7.42 -2.36
N HIS A 125 5.32 -8.04 -2.91
CA HIS A 125 5.14 -9.11 -3.87
C HIS A 125 5.17 -10.47 -3.18
N GLY A 126 4.16 -11.28 -3.41
CA GLY A 126 4.07 -12.61 -2.82
C GLY A 126 3.54 -13.66 -3.80
N TRP A 127 3.76 -14.92 -3.46
CA TRP A 127 3.22 -16.04 -4.23
C TRP A 127 3.66 -16.08 -5.70
N MET A 128 4.95 -15.88 -5.96
CA MET A 128 5.51 -16.15 -7.27
C MET A 128 5.85 -17.65 -7.41
N PRO A 129 5.25 -18.37 -8.37
CA PRO A 129 5.68 -19.72 -8.67
C PRO A 129 7.06 -19.71 -9.32
N GLY A 130 7.82 -20.78 -9.17
CA GLY A 130 9.13 -20.95 -9.80
C GLY A 130 10.27 -21.14 -8.80
N THR A 131 11.47 -21.26 -9.34
CA THR A 131 12.75 -21.38 -8.63
C THR A 131 13.27 -20.01 -8.17
N LEU A 132 14.26 -19.98 -7.28
CA LEU A 132 14.87 -18.73 -6.81
C LEU A 132 15.33 -17.81 -7.96
N PRO A 133 16.06 -18.27 -9.00
CA PRO A 133 16.43 -17.38 -10.11
C PRO A 133 15.24 -16.77 -10.85
N GLU A 134 14.16 -17.54 -11.06
CA GLU A 134 12.94 -17.05 -11.73
C GLU A 134 12.22 -16.00 -10.86
N VAL A 135 12.15 -16.21 -9.55
CA VAL A 135 11.54 -15.27 -8.60
C VAL A 135 12.38 -13.99 -8.51
N GLN A 136 13.71 -14.11 -8.52
CA GLN A 136 14.62 -12.96 -8.52
C GLN A 136 14.48 -12.12 -9.80
N GLU A 137 14.44 -12.75 -10.95
CA GLU A 137 14.23 -12.06 -12.22
C GLU A 137 12.90 -11.30 -12.25
N ARG A 138 11.82 -11.92 -11.80
CA ARG A 138 10.50 -11.29 -11.70
C ARG A 138 10.49 -10.11 -10.73
N SER A 139 11.16 -10.24 -9.58
CA SER A 139 11.33 -9.14 -8.63
C SER A 139 12.06 -7.96 -9.26
N ASN A 140 13.13 -8.23 -10.01
CA ASN A 140 13.88 -7.21 -10.74
C ASN A 140 13.03 -6.53 -11.83
N GLN A 141 12.16 -7.26 -12.53
CA GLN A 141 11.24 -6.69 -13.52
C GLN A 141 10.27 -5.70 -12.89
N VAL A 142 9.71 -6.02 -11.73
CA VAL A 142 8.81 -5.12 -10.98
C VAL A 142 9.54 -3.86 -10.54
N ILE A 143 10.70 -4.00 -9.89
CA ILE A 143 11.51 -2.85 -9.44
C ILE A 143 11.88 -1.96 -10.63
N LYS A 144 12.34 -2.57 -11.73
CA LYS A 144 12.73 -1.85 -12.94
C LYS A 144 11.56 -1.11 -13.58
N ALA A 145 10.34 -1.67 -13.57
CA ALA A 145 9.16 -0.98 -14.09
C ALA A 145 8.91 0.35 -13.36
N TYR A 146 9.01 0.36 -12.02
CA TYR A 146 8.91 1.59 -11.24
C TYR A 146 10.06 2.58 -11.50
N GLU A 147 11.31 2.08 -11.62
CA GLU A 147 12.45 2.94 -11.95
C GLU A 147 12.29 3.59 -13.34
N ASP A 148 11.81 2.84 -14.34
CA ASP A 148 11.65 3.31 -15.72
C ASP A 148 10.55 4.38 -15.83
N ILE A 149 9.40 4.19 -15.18
CA ILE A 149 8.34 5.20 -15.15
C ILE A 149 8.68 6.40 -14.26
N GLY A 150 9.69 6.28 -13.40
CA GLY A 150 10.21 7.35 -12.56
C GLY A 150 9.62 7.43 -11.16
N MET A 151 8.87 6.43 -10.74
CA MET A 151 8.26 6.34 -9.41
C MET A 151 9.25 5.81 -8.37
N ARG A 152 9.06 6.16 -7.08
CA ARG A 152 9.78 5.52 -5.96
C ARG A 152 9.10 4.21 -5.58
N VAL A 153 9.89 3.23 -5.22
CA VAL A 153 9.39 1.96 -4.70
C VAL A 153 10.13 1.51 -3.45
N SER A 154 9.38 1.14 -2.44
CA SER A 154 9.82 0.28 -1.36
C SER A 154 9.32 -1.13 -1.67
N TYR A 155 10.22 -2.05 -1.96
CA TYR A 155 9.87 -3.38 -2.43
C TYR A 155 10.17 -4.43 -1.37
N CYS A 156 9.28 -5.41 -1.21
CA CYS A 156 9.55 -6.61 -0.42
C CYS A 156 8.89 -7.85 -1.04
N TYR A 157 9.51 -9.00 -0.82
CA TYR A 157 8.96 -10.31 -1.18
C TYR A 157 8.35 -10.94 0.07
N ALA A 158 7.07 -11.31 0.00
CA ALA A 158 6.33 -11.87 1.12
C ALA A 158 6.74 -13.32 1.40
N VAL A 159 7.34 -13.56 2.55
CA VAL A 159 7.79 -14.89 3.00
C VAL A 159 6.61 -15.69 3.53
N ARG A 160 6.42 -16.90 2.98
CA ARG A 160 5.38 -17.87 3.36
C ARG A 160 5.99 -19.27 3.33
N ASP A 161 6.01 -19.96 4.45
CA ASP A 161 6.57 -21.32 4.53
C ASP A 161 5.60 -22.36 5.08
N GLN A 162 4.38 -21.94 5.48
CA GLN A 162 3.33 -22.86 5.99
C GLN A 162 1.92 -22.35 5.69
N ASN A 163 0.90 -23.19 5.88
CA ASN A 163 -0.54 -22.88 5.89
C ASN A 163 -1.00 -22.03 4.70
N ARG A 164 -0.54 -22.39 3.51
CA ARG A 164 -0.60 -21.52 2.32
C ARG A 164 -2.00 -21.34 1.75
N LEU A 165 -2.96 -22.23 2.07
CA LEU A 165 -4.33 -22.15 1.56
C LEU A 165 -5.36 -21.83 2.64
N VAL A 166 -5.32 -22.58 3.76
CA VAL A 166 -6.20 -22.37 4.91
C VAL A 166 -5.35 -22.29 6.18
N TYR A 167 -5.94 -21.92 7.32
CA TYR A 167 -5.22 -21.75 8.59
C TYR A 167 -4.96 -23.10 9.30
N GLN A 168 -4.41 -24.05 8.53
CA GLN A 168 -4.03 -25.41 8.93
C GLN A 168 -2.87 -25.86 8.03
N ALA A 169 -2.14 -26.89 8.47
CA ALA A 169 -1.08 -27.50 7.66
C ALA A 169 -1.61 -27.93 6.28
N ASP A 170 -0.87 -27.58 5.23
CA ASP A 170 -1.29 -27.80 3.84
C ASP A 170 -1.57 -29.29 3.57
N GLU A 171 -0.72 -30.20 4.10
CA GLU A 171 -0.84 -31.65 3.95
C GLU A 171 -2.13 -32.19 4.61
N GLU A 172 -2.45 -31.70 5.82
CA GLU A 172 -3.68 -32.11 6.53
C GLU A 172 -4.92 -31.62 5.78
N PHE A 173 -4.90 -30.39 5.26
CA PHE A 173 -6.02 -29.88 4.47
C PHE A 173 -6.20 -30.68 3.17
N ILE A 174 -5.11 -30.97 2.45
CA ILE A 174 -5.15 -31.77 1.22
C ILE A 174 -5.75 -33.15 1.50
N GLN A 175 -5.32 -33.83 2.58
CA GLN A 175 -5.86 -35.16 2.97
C GLN A 175 -7.35 -35.13 3.30
N SER A 176 -7.88 -34.00 3.75
CA SER A 176 -9.31 -33.79 4.04
C SER A 176 -10.18 -33.60 2.79
N LEU A 177 -9.56 -33.33 1.63
CA LEU A 177 -10.26 -33.14 0.36
C LEU A 177 -10.69 -34.46 -0.25
N PRO A 178 -11.73 -34.49 -1.12
CA PRO A 178 -12.03 -35.62 -1.99
C PRO A 178 -10.78 -36.03 -2.78
N ARG A 179 -10.62 -37.36 -2.98
CA ARG A 179 -9.42 -37.94 -3.58
C ARG A 179 -9.05 -37.32 -4.94
N GLU A 180 -10.05 -36.98 -5.75
CA GLU A 180 -9.89 -36.37 -7.06
C GLU A 180 -9.30 -34.95 -7.01
N LEU A 181 -9.32 -34.27 -5.84
CA LEU A 181 -8.74 -32.92 -5.65
C LEU A 181 -7.36 -32.97 -4.99
N GLN A 182 -6.93 -34.07 -4.40
CA GLN A 182 -5.68 -34.15 -3.65
C GLN A 182 -4.45 -33.96 -4.56
N ASP A 183 -4.35 -34.74 -5.64
CA ASP A 183 -3.24 -34.67 -6.60
C ASP A 183 -3.19 -33.30 -7.33
N PRO A 184 -4.31 -32.77 -7.87
CA PRO A 184 -4.32 -31.42 -8.44
C PRO A 184 -3.84 -30.34 -7.47
N MET A 185 -4.23 -30.44 -6.19
CA MET A 185 -3.81 -29.47 -5.18
C MET A 185 -2.32 -29.59 -4.84
N THR A 186 -1.82 -30.82 -4.68
CA THR A 186 -0.39 -31.10 -4.45
C THR A 186 0.45 -30.56 -5.62
N ASN A 187 0.03 -30.79 -6.85
CA ASN A 187 0.71 -30.30 -8.04
C ASN A 187 0.70 -28.76 -8.11
N TRP A 188 -0.41 -28.14 -7.70
CA TRP A 188 -0.48 -26.68 -7.65
C TRP A 188 0.53 -26.10 -6.65
N PHE A 189 0.66 -26.66 -5.44
CA PHE A 189 1.67 -26.24 -4.46
C PHE A 189 3.10 -26.52 -4.93
N GLY A 190 3.34 -27.59 -5.66
CA GLY A 190 4.64 -27.94 -6.24
C GLY A 190 5.21 -26.90 -7.23
N ARG A 191 4.40 -25.92 -7.63
CA ARG A 191 4.86 -24.79 -8.49
C ARG A 191 5.71 -23.79 -7.72
N PHE A 192 5.52 -23.68 -6.40
CA PHE A 192 6.23 -22.76 -5.51
C PHE A 192 7.46 -23.47 -4.95
N LYS A 193 8.57 -23.36 -5.68
CA LYS A 193 9.79 -24.13 -5.42
C LYS A 193 10.79 -23.42 -4.52
N THR A 194 10.52 -22.15 -4.18
CA THR A 194 11.42 -21.34 -3.35
C THR A 194 11.25 -21.72 -1.87
N SER A 195 12.31 -22.22 -1.26
CA SER A 195 12.36 -22.55 0.17
C SER A 195 12.44 -21.28 1.04
N LEU A 196 12.33 -21.44 2.37
CA LEU A 196 12.52 -20.35 3.32
C LEU A 196 13.93 -19.75 3.23
N GLU A 197 14.95 -20.61 3.18
CA GLU A 197 16.36 -20.19 3.07
C GLU A 197 16.62 -19.44 1.77
N GLU A 198 16.03 -19.88 0.67
CA GLU A 198 16.11 -19.20 -0.64
C GLU A 198 15.35 -17.88 -0.62
N SER A 199 14.21 -17.80 0.07
CA SER A 199 13.48 -16.52 0.25
C SER A 199 14.32 -15.51 1.03
N MET A 200 15.08 -15.95 2.02
CA MET A 200 16.02 -15.10 2.74
C MET A 200 17.28 -14.77 1.91
N ALA A 201 17.70 -15.65 1.00
CA ALA A 201 18.75 -15.36 0.02
C ALA A 201 18.28 -14.28 -0.97
N LEU A 202 17.06 -14.42 -1.51
CA LEU A 202 16.44 -13.41 -2.37
C LEU A 202 16.43 -12.02 -1.71
N PHE A 203 16.04 -11.93 -0.43
CA PHE A 203 16.09 -10.66 0.29
C PHE A 203 17.51 -10.07 0.31
N ARG A 204 18.52 -10.87 0.64
CA ARG A 204 19.91 -10.40 0.68
C ARG A 204 20.40 -9.89 -0.68
N ASP A 205 20.09 -10.62 -1.73
CA ASP A 205 20.49 -10.28 -3.10
C ASP A 205 19.82 -9.01 -3.58
N LEU A 206 18.49 -8.88 -3.40
CA LEU A 206 17.76 -7.66 -3.75
C LEU A 206 18.22 -6.47 -2.90
N HIS A 207 18.49 -6.68 -1.61
CA HIS A 207 19.00 -5.64 -0.73
C HIS A 207 20.37 -5.15 -1.21
N ALA A 208 21.28 -6.06 -1.53
CA ALA A 208 22.61 -5.70 -2.03
C ALA A 208 22.55 -4.96 -3.39
N GLN A 209 21.63 -5.36 -4.27
CA GLN A 209 21.50 -4.78 -5.61
C GLN A 209 20.77 -3.41 -5.63
N HIS A 210 19.76 -3.24 -4.79
CA HIS A 210 18.78 -2.16 -4.96
C HIS A 210 18.60 -1.25 -3.74
N HIS A 211 18.89 -1.75 -2.52
CA HIS A 211 18.66 -0.94 -1.33
C HIS A 211 19.54 0.32 -1.35
N ASN A 212 18.98 1.45 -0.89
CA ASN A 212 19.62 2.77 -0.92
C ASN A 212 19.91 3.37 -2.30
N LYS A 213 19.45 2.77 -3.40
CA LYS A 213 19.33 3.54 -4.63
C LYS A 213 18.41 4.74 -4.42
N ARG A 214 18.59 5.78 -5.21
CA ARG A 214 17.88 7.05 -5.03
C ARG A 214 16.37 6.92 -4.90
N ARG A 215 15.75 5.95 -5.60
CA ARG A 215 14.29 5.72 -5.61
C ARG A 215 13.87 4.32 -5.19
N VAL A 216 14.78 3.49 -4.67
CA VAL A 216 14.46 2.12 -4.28
C VAL A 216 14.86 1.86 -2.83
N ARG A 217 13.97 1.21 -2.09
CA ARG A 217 14.24 0.60 -0.79
C ARG A 217 13.82 -0.87 -0.85
N ILE A 218 14.52 -1.70 -0.11
CA ILE A 218 14.17 -3.12 0.07
C ILE A 218 13.84 -3.34 1.53
N GLN A 219 12.69 -3.94 1.79
CA GLN A 219 12.21 -4.29 3.13
C GLN A 219 12.01 -5.81 3.23
N LEU A 220 11.76 -6.29 4.45
CA LEU A 220 11.32 -7.65 4.75
C LEU A 220 9.80 -7.69 4.79
N ALA A 221 9.21 -8.83 4.41
CA ALA A 221 7.79 -9.05 4.55
C ALA A 221 7.49 -10.44 5.11
N PRO A 222 7.38 -10.60 6.46
CA PRO A 222 6.65 -11.72 7.02
C PRO A 222 5.20 -11.62 6.53
N ALA A 223 4.78 -12.57 5.69
CA ALA A 223 3.52 -12.38 4.95
C ALA A 223 2.30 -12.22 5.89
N ASN A 224 2.20 -13.09 6.90
CA ASN A 224 1.21 -13.04 7.99
C ASN A 224 1.61 -14.05 9.07
N LEU A 225 1.02 -13.98 10.26
CA LEU A 225 1.30 -14.92 11.34
C LEU A 225 0.98 -16.37 10.97
N HIS A 226 -0.14 -16.61 10.29
CA HIS A 226 -0.51 -17.99 9.89
C HIS A 226 0.38 -18.54 8.77
N TRP A 227 0.99 -17.71 7.97
CA TRP A 227 1.86 -18.08 6.85
C TRP A 227 3.33 -18.26 7.20
N CYS A 228 3.75 -17.81 8.39
CA CYS A 228 5.14 -17.89 8.84
C CYS A 228 5.30 -18.88 9.99
N SER A 229 6.18 -19.86 9.84
CA SER A 229 6.62 -20.73 10.94
C SER A 229 7.42 -19.94 11.98
N ASP A 230 7.65 -20.52 13.17
CA ASP A 230 8.52 -19.93 14.19
C ASP A 230 9.94 -19.74 13.66
N LYS A 231 10.42 -20.67 12.84
CA LYS A 231 11.71 -20.56 12.14
C LYS A 231 11.74 -19.36 11.21
N ALA A 232 10.68 -19.15 10.40
CA ALA A 232 10.58 -18.00 9.50
C ALA A 232 10.56 -16.68 10.28
N LEU A 233 9.79 -16.60 11.37
CA LEU A 233 9.72 -15.41 12.22
C LEU A 233 11.08 -15.08 12.84
N THR A 234 11.80 -16.09 13.33
CA THR A 234 13.17 -15.93 13.87
C THR A 234 14.13 -15.40 12.80
N MET A 235 14.18 -16.05 11.63
CA MET A 235 15.09 -15.64 10.55
C MET A 235 14.80 -14.22 10.04
N LEU A 236 13.52 -13.85 9.95
CA LEU A 236 13.10 -12.50 9.54
C LEU A 236 13.47 -11.44 10.57
N SER A 237 13.28 -11.73 11.87
CA SER A 237 13.68 -10.84 12.95
C SER A 237 15.20 -10.61 12.99
N GLU A 238 15.98 -11.69 12.88
CA GLU A 238 17.45 -11.62 12.82
C GLU A 238 17.93 -10.81 11.60
N ALA A 239 17.32 -11.02 10.43
CA ALA A 239 17.62 -10.24 9.24
C ALA A 239 17.24 -8.75 9.41
N SER A 240 16.07 -8.46 10.01
CA SER A 240 15.66 -7.09 10.31
C SER A 240 16.69 -6.37 11.20
N LYS A 241 17.17 -7.02 12.24
CA LYS A 241 18.22 -6.48 13.12
C LYS A 241 19.55 -6.29 12.36
N LYS A 242 19.99 -7.32 11.65
CA LYS A 242 21.29 -7.33 10.95
C LYS A 242 21.40 -6.26 9.87
N TYR A 243 20.34 -6.06 9.08
CA TYR A 243 20.32 -5.13 7.95
C TYR A 243 19.66 -3.79 8.28
N ASN A 244 19.19 -3.61 9.52
CA ASN A 244 18.34 -2.48 9.93
C ASN A 244 17.16 -2.28 8.94
N ALA A 245 16.61 -3.40 8.47
CA ALA A 245 15.56 -3.41 7.47
C ALA A 245 14.18 -3.45 8.13
N PRO A 246 13.27 -2.53 7.81
CA PRO A 246 11.89 -2.60 8.28
C PRO A 246 11.18 -3.87 7.79
N MET A 247 10.16 -4.25 8.53
CA MET A 247 9.28 -5.38 8.23
C MET A 247 7.87 -4.86 7.96
N HIS A 248 7.27 -5.29 6.84
CA HIS A 248 5.88 -5.02 6.53
C HIS A 248 5.08 -6.32 6.57
N MET A 249 4.15 -6.46 7.51
CA MET A 249 3.43 -7.70 7.80
C MET A 249 1.92 -7.48 7.78
N HIS A 250 1.16 -8.26 6.98
CA HIS A 250 -0.29 -8.32 7.15
C HIS A 250 -0.58 -8.93 8.52
N LEU A 251 -1.36 -8.26 9.34
CA LEU A 251 -1.69 -8.79 10.64
C LEU A 251 -3.09 -8.37 11.09
N LEU A 252 -3.83 -9.36 11.60
CA LEU A 252 -5.17 -9.15 12.19
C LEU A 252 -6.10 -8.36 11.26
N GLU A 253 -6.04 -8.69 9.97
CA GLU A 253 -6.95 -8.14 8.97
C GLU A 253 -8.38 -8.64 9.19
N THR A 254 -8.54 -9.93 9.56
CA THR A 254 -9.83 -10.55 9.80
C THR A 254 -9.94 -11.16 11.19
N ALA A 255 -11.18 -11.41 11.64
CA ALA A 255 -11.44 -12.12 12.89
C ALA A 255 -10.88 -13.56 12.88
N TYR A 256 -10.79 -14.17 11.68
CA TYR A 256 -10.20 -15.51 11.52
C TYR A 256 -8.71 -15.51 11.86
N GLN A 257 -7.97 -14.47 11.50
CA GLN A 257 -6.56 -14.30 11.86
C GLN A 257 -6.38 -14.12 13.38
N LYS A 258 -7.31 -13.41 14.03
CA LYS A 258 -7.32 -13.24 15.49
C LYS A 258 -7.55 -14.59 16.19
N GLU A 259 -8.51 -15.38 15.72
CA GLU A 259 -8.75 -16.74 16.22
C GLU A 259 -7.53 -17.65 15.98
N TYR A 260 -6.89 -17.55 14.81
CA TYR A 260 -5.67 -18.32 14.52
C TYR A 260 -4.57 -18.01 15.53
N ALA A 261 -4.32 -16.74 15.84
CA ALA A 261 -3.30 -16.35 16.81
C ALA A 261 -3.59 -16.98 18.18
N TRP A 262 -4.84 -16.94 18.62
CA TRP A 262 -5.26 -17.57 19.87
C TRP A 262 -5.08 -19.09 19.84
N ARG A 263 -5.44 -19.76 18.74
CA ARG A 263 -5.25 -21.21 18.60
C ARG A 263 -3.78 -21.59 18.66
N ARG A 264 -2.92 -20.85 17.97
CA ARG A 264 -1.47 -21.09 17.91
C ARG A 264 -0.75 -20.85 19.23
N GLY A 265 -0.99 -19.71 19.88
CA GLY A 265 -0.18 -19.23 21.00
C GLY A 265 -0.88 -19.14 22.34
N LYS A 266 -2.22 -19.29 22.41
CA LYS A 266 -3.08 -18.98 23.56
C LYS A 266 -2.87 -17.54 24.08
N CYS A 267 -2.49 -16.64 23.19
CA CYS A 267 -2.21 -15.23 23.43
C CYS A 267 -2.62 -14.40 22.20
N THR A 268 -2.47 -13.08 22.25
CA THR A 268 -2.72 -12.23 21.10
C THR A 268 -1.62 -12.39 20.05
N ALA A 269 -1.88 -11.91 18.83
CA ALA A 269 -0.89 -11.97 17.76
C ALA A 269 0.38 -11.17 18.08
N LEU A 270 0.24 -9.99 18.71
CA LEU A 270 1.40 -9.19 19.10
C LEU A 270 2.18 -9.82 20.25
N GLU A 271 1.50 -10.37 21.27
CA GLU A 271 2.17 -11.14 22.33
C GLU A 271 2.93 -12.35 21.77
N TYR A 272 2.42 -12.96 20.70
CA TYR A 272 3.14 -14.04 20.03
C TYR A 272 4.39 -13.55 19.31
N LEU A 273 4.29 -12.43 18.58
CA LEU A 273 5.40 -11.83 17.84
C LEU A 273 6.48 -11.24 18.74
N GLU A 274 6.14 -10.81 19.97
CA GLU A 274 7.11 -10.37 20.97
C GLU A 274 8.13 -11.47 21.34
N ARG A 275 7.75 -12.75 21.26
CA ARG A 275 8.65 -13.90 21.50
C ARG A 275 9.83 -13.97 20.53
N PHE A 276 9.71 -13.28 19.38
CA PHE A 276 10.71 -13.22 18.31
C PHE A 276 11.33 -11.83 18.20
N ASP A 277 11.11 -10.93 19.17
CA ASP A 277 11.57 -9.53 19.13
C ASP A 277 11.11 -8.76 17.88
N MET A 278 9.97 -9.12 17.31
CA MET A 278 9.45 -8.49 16.08
C MET A 278 8.65 -7.22 16.34
N VAL A 279 8.09 -7.04 17.55
CA VAL A 279 7.28 -5.86 17.90
C VAL A 279 8.20 -4.73 18.31
N ASN A 280 8.56 -3.88 17.37
CA ASN A 280 9.49 -2.76 17.52
C ASN A 280 9.24 -1.69 16.46
N GLU A 281 10.04 -0.62 16.46
CA GLU A 281 9.91 0.55 15.57
C GLU A 281 10.07 0.23 14.07
N ARG A 282 10.63 -0.94 13.72
CA ARG A 282 10.78 -1.40 12.33
C ARG A 282 9.58 -2.19 11.83
N LEU A 283 8.56 -2.47 12.67
CA LEU A 283 7.38 -3.23 12.27
C LEU A 283 6.28 -2.30 11.78
N THR A 284 5.80 -2.55 10.57
CA THR A 284 4.54 -1.99 10.04
C THR A 284 3.53 -3.10 9.88
N LEU A 285 2.36 -2.93 10.50
CA LEU A 285 1.23 -3.84 10.33
C LEU A 285 0.34 -3.37 9.18
N GLY A 286 0.18 -4.20 8.14
CA GLY A 286 -0.88 -4.02 7.16
C GLY A 286 -2.23 -4.36 7.80
N HIS A 287 -3.24 -3.50 7.60
CA HIS A 287 -4.62 -3.60 8.08
C HIS A 287 -4.83 -3.34 9.58
N GLY A 288 -4.40 -4.25 10.47
CA GLY A 288 -4.57 -4.09 11.92
C GLY A 288 -6.03 -3.94 12.39
N VAL A 289 -7.00 -4.48 11.63
CA VAL A 289 -8.45 -4.26 11.87
C VAL A 289 -8.90 -4.85 13.21
N TRP A 290 -8.38 -6.02 13.57
CA TRP A 290 -8.81 -6.79 14.75
C TRP A 290 -7.82 -6.73 15.92
N LEU A 291 -6.95 -5.71 15.96
CA LEU A 291 -6.12 -5.43 17.13
C LEU A 291 -6.99 -5.15 18.36
N SER A 292 -6.66 -5.72 19.51
CA SER A 292 -7.25 -5.34 20.78
C SER A 292 -6.66 -4.01 21.28
N GLU A 293 -7.31 -3.33 22.23
CA GLU A 293 -6.76 -2.12 22.86
C GLU A 293 -5.37 -2.37 23.44
N LYS A 294 -5.19 -3.54 24.09
CA LYS A 294 -3.87 -3.92 24.64
C LYS A 294 -2.81 -4.13 23.55
N ASP A 295 -3.18 -4.68 22.41
CA ASP A 295 -2.26 -4.81 21.27
C ASP A 295 -1.89 -3.45 20.69
N ILE A 296 -2.86 -2.54 20.61
CA ILE A 296 -2.62 -1.16 20.17
C ILE A 296 -1.66 -0.44 21.13
N ASP A 297 -1.86 -0.59 22.43
CA ASP A 297 -0.97 -0.02 23.44
C ASP A 297 0.46 -0.59 23.35
N ARG A 298 0.60 -1.91 23.12
CA ARG A 298 1.91 -2.56 22.91
C ARG A 298 2.61 -2.02 21.66
N LEU A 299 1.88 -1.93 20.55
CA LEU A 299 2.42 -1.42 19.28
C LEU A 299 2.86 0.04 19.41
N ALA A 300 2.06 0.87 20.08
CA ALA A 300 2.38 2.27 20.36
C ALA A 300 3.65 2.40 21.21
N HIS A 301 3.75 1.62 22.30
CA HIS A 301 4.92 1.62 23.17
C HIS A 301 6.20 1.18 22.43
N ALA A 302 6.08 0.22 21.53
CA ALA A 302 7.16 -0.28 20.70
C ALA A 302 7.55 0.65 19.53
N GLY A 303 6.78 1.71 19.26
CA GLY A 303 7.02 2.63 18.14
C GLY A 303 6.68 2.06 16.77
N GLY A 304 5.95 0.95 16.72
CA GLY A 304 5.53 0.32 15.47
C GLY A 304 4.51 1.15 14.70
N CYS A 305 4.27 0.77 13.45
CA CYS A 305 3.40 1.50 12.52
C CYS A 305 2.20 0.65 12.08
N VAL A 306 1.14 1.32 11.58
CA VAL A 306 0.02 0.67 10.89
C VAL A 306 -0.10 1.26 9.48
N CYS A 307 -0.30 0.41 8.47
CA CYS A 307 -0.78 0.81 7.16
C CYS A 307 -2.25 0.45 7.03
N HIS A 308 -3.10 1.47 6.99
CA HIS A 308 -4.54 1.32 6.93
C HIS A 308 -5.02 1.22 5.48
N ASN A 309 -5.68 0.11 5.13
CA ASN A 309 -6.14 -0.22 3.80
C ASN A 309 -7.69 -0.19 3.77
N CYS A 310 -8.27 1.01 3.82
CA CYS A 310 -9.70 1.19 4.09
C CYS A 310 -10.58 0.53 3.03
N SER A 311 -10.33 0.81 1.75
CA SER A 311 -11.05 0.21 0.62
C SER A 311 -11.00 -1.30 0.62
N SER A 312 -9.82 -1.88 0.79
CA SER A 312 -9.63 -3.34 0.84
C SER A 312 -10.40 -3.97 2.00
N ASN A 313 -10.33 -3.35 3.19
CA ASN A 313 -11.05 -3.83 4.36
C ASN A 313 -12.57 -3.93 4.10
N PHE A 314 -13.14 -2.99 3.35
CA PHE A 314 -14.55 -3.05 2.95
C PHE A 314 -14.80 -4.13 1.89
N ARG A 315 -14.01 -4.17 0.84
CA ARG A 315 -14.15 -5.12 -0.28
C ARG A 315 -14.02 -6.56 0.18
N LEU A 316 -13.07 -6.85 1.07
CA LEU A 316 -12.82 -8.20 1.60
C LEU A 316 -13.61 -8.51 2.88
N ARG A 317 -14.52 -7.61 3.29
CA ARG A 317 -15.37 -7.79 4.48
C ARG A 317 -14.54 -8.00 5.76
N SER A 318 -13.38 -7.39 5.83
CA SER A 318 -12.45 -7.49 6.97
C SER A 318 -12.95 -6.74 8.20
N GLY A 319 -13.68 -5.64 8.01
CA GLY A 319 -14.18 -4.77 9.06
C GLY A 319 -13.62 -3.33 8.95
N VAL A 320 -13.73 -2.57 10.04
CA VAL A 320 -13.23 -1.20 10.13
C VAL A 320 -12.19 -1.12 11.25
N ALA A 321 -10.97 -0.68 10.91
CA ALA A 321 -9.89 -0.56 11.89
C ALA A 321 -10.17 0.54 12.93
N ALA A 322 -9.60 0.41 14.13
CA ALA A 322 -9.74 1.39 15.22
C ALA A 322 -8.85 2.63 15.00
N LEU A 323 -8.97 3.28 13.82
CA LEU A 323 -8.09 4.36 13.38
C LEU A 323 -8.00 5.52 14.38
N ASN A 324 -9.15 5.95 14.92
CA ASN A 324 -9.17 7.04 15.91
C ASN A 324 -8.39 6.68 17.17
N TYR A 325 -8.38 5.39 17.53
CA TYR A 325 -7.61 4.91 18.67
C TYR A 325 -6.10 4.82 18.35
N PHE A 326 -5.73 4.39 17.14
CA PHE A 326 -4.33 4.45 16.69
C PHE A 326 -3.76 5.86 16.77
N GLU A 327 -4.52 6.84 16.26
CA GLU A 327 -4.13 8.24 16.30
C GLU A 327 -4.03 8.77 17.74
N LYS A 328 -5.00 8.42 18.61
CA LYS A 328 -4.99 8.80 20.04
C LYS A 328 -3.77 8.25 20.78
N LYS A 329 -3.27 7.08 20.38
CA LYS A 329 -2.07 6.44 20.96
C LYS A 329 -0.76 6.88 20.30
N GLY A 330 -0.81 7.75 19.30
CA GLY A 330 0.36 8.26 18.61
C GLY A 330 1.04 7.26 17.68
N ILE A 331 0.33 6.19 17.27
CA ILE A 331 0.85 5.25 16.28
C ILE A 331 0.98 5.96 14.94
N ASN A 332 2.14 5.83 14.31
CA ASN A 332 2.30 6.31 12.93
C ASN A 332 1.43 5.47 12.00
N THR A 333 0.46 6.13 11.38
CA THR A 333 -0.45 5.49 10.43
C THR A 333 -0.16 5.96 9.01
N ALA A 334 -0.08 5.01 8.08
CA ALA A 334 -0.04 5.25 6.63
C ALA A 334 -1.37 4.85 5.98
N ILE A 335 -1.60 5.29 4.75
CA ILE A 335 -2.70 4.82 3.90
C ILE A 335 -2.14 3.91 2.81
N GLY A 336 -2.81 2.78 2.57
CA GLY A 336 -2.54 1.86 1.48
C GLY A 336 -3.80 1.58 0.66
N LEU A 337 -3.60 1.28 -0.63
CA LEU A 337 -4.67 0.94 -1.58
C LEU A 337 -4.81 -0.57 -1.77
N ASP A 338 -3.85 -1.35 -1.26
CA ASP A 338 -3.81 -2.81 -1.35
C ASP A 338 -3.94 -3.31 -2.80
N GLU A 339 -4.83 -4.25 -3.07
CA GLU A 339 -5.09 -4.78 -4.41
C GLU A 339 -5.84 -3.76 -5.30
N ALA A 340 -6.75 -2.98 -4.71
CA ALA A 340 -7.46 -1.90 -5.39
C ALA A 340 -8.27 -1.02 -4.41
N GLY A 341 -8.50 0.23 -4.78
CA GLY A 341 -9.41 1.16 -4.13
C GLY A 341 -10.87 0.72 -4.21
N ILE A 342 -11.76 1.51 -3.58
CA ILE A 342 -13.20 1.20 -3.49
C ILE A 342 -13.89 1.17 -4.86
N ASN A 343 -13.39 1.89 -5.84
CA ASN A 343 -13.90 1.92 -7.22
C ASN A 343 -13.12 1.00 -8.18
N ASP A 344 -12.37 0.03 -7.64
CA ASP A 344 -11.53 -0.87 -8.42
C ASP A 344 -10.40 -0.16 -9.20
N ASP A 345 -9.83 0.88 -8.61
CA ASP A 345 -8.76 1.74 -9.13
C ASP A 345 -7.65 1.96 -8.10
N ARG A 346 -6.69 2.91 -8.34
CA ARG A 346 -5.66 3.34 -7.39
C ARG A 346 -5.69 4.86 -7.20
N ASP A 347 -6.87 5.39 -6.86
CA ASP A 347 -7.08 6.81 -6.61
C ASP A 347 -6.86 7.17 -5.12
N MET A 348 -5.69 7.76 -4.80
CA MET A 348 -5.38 8.21 -3.44
C MET A 348 -6.31 9.32 -2.98
N LEU A 349 -6.74 10.22 -3.85
CA LEU A 349 -7.64 11.32 -3.48
C LEU A 349 -9.02 10.81 -3.07
N GLN A 350 -9.45 9.68 -3.62
CA GLN A 350 -10.66 8.99 -3.19
C GLN A 350 -10.45 8.25 -1.88
N GLU A 351 -9.31 7.55 -1.72
CA GLU A 351 -8.99 6.82 -0.49
C GLU A 351 -8.93 7.75 0.71
N LEU A 352 -8.33 8.96 0.59
CA LEU A 352 -8.35 9.99 1.63
C LEU A 352 -9.77 10.31 2.10
N LYS A 353 -10.72 10.45 1.16
CA LYS A 353 -12.13 10.74 1.47
C LYS A 353 -12.82 9.57 2.13
N LEU A 354 -12.50 8.36 1.71
CA LEU A 354 -13.06 7.14 2.32
C LEU A 354 -12.59 7.00 3.76
N VAL A 355 -11.28 7.11 4.01
CA VAL A 355 -10.71 7.08 5.37
C VAL A 355 -11.32 8.16 6.25
N LEU A 356 -11.44 9.39 5.75
CA LEU A 356 -12.04 10.50 6.49
C LEU A 356 -13.50 10.20 6.92
N ARG A 357 -14.25 9.43 6.16
CA ARG A 357 -15.69 9.17 6.41
C ARG A 357 -15.97 7.86 7.11
N ALA A 358 -15.21 6.83 6.82
CA ALA A 358 -15.41 5.50 7.41
C ALA A 358 -15.20 5.46 8.93
N HIS A 359 -14.43 6.41 9.47
CA HIS A 359 -14.05 6.45 10.88
C HIS A 359 -14.75 7.55 11.68
N ARG A 360 -15.85 8.10 11.15
CA ARG A 360 -16.69 9.07 11.87
C ARG A 360 -17.63 8.33 12.83
N VAL A 361 -17.36 8.45 14.12
CA VAL A 361 -18.24 7.91 15.15
C VAL A 361 -19.48 8.81 15.28
N PRO A 362 -20.69 8.27 15.34
CA PRO A 362 -21.89 9.06 15.60
C PRO A 362 -21.80 9.85 16.90
N GLY A 363 -22.06 11.15 16.86
CA GLY A 363 -21.99 12.03 18.02
C GLY A 363 -21.49 13.43 17.64
N ILE A 364 -21.16 14.21 18.67
CA ILE A 364 -20.71 15.60 18.55
C ILE A 364 -19.27 15.80 19.06
N VAL A 365 -18.57 14.73 19.40
CA VAL A 365 -17.20 14.79 19.92
C VAL A 365 -16.21 14.85 18.77
N ASP A 366 -15.47 15.95 18.65
CA ASP A 366 -14.54 16.19 17.54
C ASP A 366 -13.36 15.22 17.54
N GLU A 367 -12.98 14.67 18.69
CA GLU A 367 -11.90 13.71 18.84
C GLU A 367 -12.23 12.34 18.24
N ASP A 368 -13.50 12.04 18.04
CA ASP A 368 -14.00 10.76 17.51
C ASP A 368 -14.13 10.74 15.97
N VAL A 369 -13.57 11.73 15.30
CA VAL A 369 -13.58 11.82 13.84
C VAL A 369 -12.19 12.17 13.31
N PRO A 370 -11.76 11.57 12.17
CA PRO A 370 -10.52 11.98 11.52
C PRO A 370 -10.62 13.41 10.95
N THR A 371 -9.49 14.10 10.91
CA THR A 371 -9.39 15.43 10.31
C THR A 371 -8.70 15.39 8.93
N MET A 372 -8.83 16.47 8.15
CA MET A 372 -8.16 16.62 6.85
C MET A 372 -6.63 16.58 7.01
N ALA A 373 -6.10 17.21 8.06
CA ALA A 373 -4.68 17.19 8.34
C ALA A 373 -4.16 15.77 8.68
N GLN A 374 -4.93 14.98 9.43
CA GLN A 374 -4.55 13.59 9.72
C GLN A 374 -4.50 12.73 8.45
N VAL A 375 -5.53 12.76 7.58
CA VAL A 375 -5.51 11.93 6.37
C VAL A 375 -4.43 12.38 5.40
N LEU A 376 -4.14 13.69 5.29
CA LEU A 376 -2.99 14.16 4.51
C LEU A 376 -1.67 13.65 5.08
N ARG A 377 -1.49 13.73 6.41
CA ARG A 377 -0.29 13.23 7.09
C ARG A 377 -0.09 11.73 6.85
N MET A 378 -1.17 10.93 6.91
CA MET A 378 -1.12 9.48 6.64
C MET A 378 -0.66 9.18 5.21
N ALA A 379 -1.14 9.93 4.22
CA ALA A 379 -0.79 9.73 2.82
C ALA A 379 0.55 10.39 2.41
N THR A 380 1.23 11.07 3.31
CA THR A 380 2.50 11.77 3.04
C THR A 380 3.56 11.36 4.06
N VAL A 381 3.68 12.04 5.18
CA VAL A 381 4.70 11.78 6.22
C VAL A 381 4.58 10.36 6.81
N GLY A 382 3.35 9.93 7.10
CA GLY A 382 3.08 8.59 7.64
C GLY A 382 3.53 7.50 6.68
N GLY A 383 3.15 7.64 5.40
CA GLY A 383 3.58 6.72 4.34
C GLY A 383 5.08 6.76 4.08
N ALA A 384 5.71 7.94 4.13
CA ALA A 384 7.17 8.07 4.00
C ALA A 384 7.92 7.24 5.04
N LYS A 385 7.43 7.24 6.29
CA LYS A 385 8.03 6.43 7.38
C LYS A 385 7.88 4.93 7.11
N THR A 386 6.70 4.45 6.73
CA THR A 386 6.48 3.01 6.48
C THR A 386 7.21 2.48 5.24
N THR A 387 7.62 3.37 4.32
CA THR A 387 8.35 3.02 3.10
C THR A 387 9.87 3.26 3.19
N SER A 388 10.39 3.64 4.35
CA SER A 388 11.82 3.98 4.60
C SER A 388 12.34 5.15 3.77
N PHE A 389 11.47 6.13 3.51
CA PHE A 389 11.82 7.37 2.84
C PHE A 389 11.54 8.63 3.69
N GLU A 390 11.34 8.50 5.01
CA GLU A 390 10.96 9.58 5.93
C GLU A 390 11.91 10.78 5.93
N THR A 391 13.19 10.52 5.72
CA THR A 391 14.21 11.59 5.61
C THR A 391 14.24 12.24 4.22
N THR A 392 13.58 11.62 3.23
CA THR A 392 13.69 12.01 1.82
C THR A 392 12.44 12.71 1.30
N ILE A 393 11.24 12.25 1.69
CA ILE A 393 9.96 12.74 1.16
C ILE A 393 8.92 12.97 2.29
N GLY A 394 7.67 13.21 1.92
CA GLY A 394 6.52 13.35 2.81
C GLY A 394 6.20 14.81 3.18
N SER A 395 7.09 15.75 2.87
CA SER A 395 6.87 17.20 3.02
C SER A 395 7.70 17.97 2.00
N LEU A 396 7.31 19.22 1.74
CA LEU A 396 8.01 20.14 0.84
C LEU A 396 8.94 21.05 1.66
N GLU A 397 10.09 20.50 2.03
CA GLU A 397 11.09 21.16 2.88
C GLU A 397 12.46 21.18 2.19
N VAL A 398 13.27 22.20 2.51
CA VAL A 398 14.65 22.28 2.01
C VAL A 398 15.45 21.04 2.41
N GLY A 399 16.15 20.45 1.46
CA GLY A 399 16.95 19.24 1.64
C GLY A 399 16.21 17.95 1.28
N LYS A 400 14.87 17.95 1.23
CA LYS A 400 14.08 16.80 0.76
C LYS A 400 14.01 16.73 -0.76
N ALA A 401 13.61 15.59 -1.27
CA ALA A 401 13.37 15.39 -2.68
C ALA A 401 12.12 16.18 -3.14
N ALA A 402 12.18 16.68 -4.37
CA ALA A 402 11.05 17.33 -5.00
C ALA A 402 10.05 16.29 -5.51
N ASP A 403 9.32 15.70 -4.58
CA ASP A 403 8.19 14.79 -4.81
C ASP A 403 6.91 15.56 -4.49
N LEU A 404 6.12 15.89 -5.51
CA LEU A 404 4.94 16.74 -5.36
C LEU A 404 3.85 16.46 -6.40
N VAL A 405 2.65 16.95 -6.11
CA VAL A 405 1.50 16.95 -7.01
C VAL A 405 0.93 18.37 -7.12
N LEU A 406 0.53 18.76 -8.34
CA LEU A 406 -0.24 19.97 -8.62
C LEU A 406 -1.69 19.59 -8.96
N LEU A 407 -2.64 20.16 -8.21
CA LEU A 407 -4.08 19.95 -8.35
C LEU A 407 -4.77 21.19 -8.91
N ASP A 408 -5.65 21.01 -9.90
CA ASP A 408 -6.41 22.08 -10.54
C ASP A 408 -7.33 22.80 -9.54
N TRP A 409 -7.01 24.06 -9.22
CA TRP A 409 -7.83 24.88 -8.35
C TRP A 409 -9.24 25.11 -8.90
N LYS A 410 -9.39 25.25 -10.24
CA LYS A 410 -10.69 25.41 -10.85
C LYS A 410 -11.61 24.22 -10.60
N GLN A 411 -11.09 23.01 -10.68
CA GLN A 411 -11.87 21.79 -10.36
C GLN A 411 -12.34 21.80 -8.90
N ILE A 412 -11.50 22.29 -7.99
CA ILE A 412 -11.79 22.32 -6.55
C ILE A 412 -12.81 23.42 -6.22
N SER A 413 -12.65 24.62 -6.80
CA SER A 413 -13.42 25.82 -6.41
C SER A 413 -14.70 26.05 -7.22
N TYR A 414 -14.79 25.52 -8.45
CA TYR A 414 -15.95 25.77 -9.33
C TYR A 414 -17.16 24.90 -8.96
N PRO A 415 -18.43 25.37 -9.12
CA PRO A 415 -18.81 26.74 -9.56
C PRO A 415 -18.64 27.80 -8.47
N TYR A 416 -18.56 27.41 -7.19
CA TYR A 416 -18.39 28.31 -6.06
C TYR A 416 -17.71 27.59 -4.90
N LEU A 417 -16.85 28.27 -4.20
CA LEU A 417 -16.27 27.89 -2.92
C LEU A 417 -16.27 29.13 -2.03
N ASP A 418 -16.79 28.99 -0.83
CA ASP A 418 -16.83 30.08 0.15
C ASP A 418 -15.40 30.46 0.60
N GLU A 419 -15.14 31.76 0.75
CA GLU A 419 -13.83 32.29 1.09
C GLU A 419 -13.36 31.87 2.49
N GLU A 420 -14.27 31.56 3.42
CA GLU A 420 -13.97 31.09 4.76
C GLU A 420 -13.64 29.58 4.79
N THR A 421 -13.85 28.85 3.68
CA THR A 421 -13.51 27.41 3.63
C THR A 421 -11.98 27.22 3.70
N PRO A 422 -11.46 26.53 4.72
CA PRO A 422 -10.02 26.27 4.81
C PRO A 422 -9.51 25.55 3.56
N LEU A 423 -8.33 25.96 3.07
CA LEU A 423 -7.75 25.43 1.83
C LEU A 423 -7.62 23.89 1.87
N LEU A 424 -7.10 23.35 2.96
CA LEU A 424 -6.92 21.90 3.09
C LEU A 424 -8.25 21.15 3.06
N ASP A 425 -9.29 21.69 3.68
CA ASP A 425 -10.63 21.10 3.67
C ASP A 425 -11.20 21.05 2.26
N ALA A 426 -11.10 22.16 1.52
CA ALA A 426 -11.50 22.23 0.12
C ALA A 426 -10.76 21.19 -0.73
N VAL A 427 -9.44 21.09 -0.58
CA VAL A 427 -8.59 20.15 -1.32
C VAL A 427 -9.00 18.71 -1.02
N ILE A 428 -8.97 18.28 0.24
CA ILE A 428 -9.24 16.89 0.60
C ILE A 428 -10.67 16.49 0.23
N GLN A 429 -11.65 17.37 0.38
CA GLN A 429 -13.03 17.04 0.08
C GLN A 429 -13.40 17.09 -1.40
N ARG A 430 -12.74 17.93 -2.20
CA ARG A 430 -13.21 18.22 -3.56
C ARG A 430 -12.24 17.80 -4.67
N ALA A 431 -10.93 17.67 -4.40
CA ALA A 431 -9.98 17.24 -5.42
C ALA A 431 -10.31 15.83 -5.92
N LYS A 432 -10.06 15.57 -7.20
CA LYS A 432 -10.24 14.28 -7.88
C LYS A 432 -9.04 14.01 -8.78
N ALA A 433 -8.81 12.75 -9.15
CA ALA A 433 -7.69 12.35 -10.01
C ALA A 433 -7.66 13.11 -11.35
N GLU A 434 -8.82 13.38 -11.95
CA GLU A 434 -8.89 14.16 -13.21
C GLU A 434 -8.38 15.61 -13.05
N GLY A 435 -8.31 16.11 -11.82
CA GLY A 435 -7.74 17.42 -11.48
C GLY A 435 -6.24 17.43 -11.29
N VAL A 436 -5.57 16.28 -11.33
CA VAL A 436 -4.10 16.23 -11.25
C VAL A 436 -3.50 16.81 -12.53
N LYS A 437 -2.79 17.92 -12.40
CA LYS A 437 -2.14 18.63 -13.52
C LYS A 437 -0.70 18.18 -13.71
N LEU A 438 0.00 17.91 -12.61
CA LEU A 438 1.40 17.51 -12.66
C LEU A 438 1.73 16.60 -11.46
N THR A 439 2.47 15.54 -11.72
CA THR A 439 3.12 14.73 -10.69
C THR A 439 4.62 14.75 -10.94
N MET A 440 5.38 15.17 -9.95
CA MET A 440 6.85 15.22 -9.97
C MET A 440 7.40 14.25 -8.93
N CYS A 441 8.33 13.42 -9.33
CA CYS A 441 9.06 12.52 -8.45
C CYS A 441 10.56 12.77 -8.62
N ASP A 442 11.25 13.02 -7.51
CA ASP A 442 12.70 13.22 -7.51
C ASP A 442 13.14 14.36 -8.47
N GLY A 443 12.32 15.41 -8.54
CA GLY A 443 12.55 16.58 -9.40
C GLY A 443 12.26 16.36 -10.89
N ALA A 444 11.85 15.16 -11.29
CA ALA A 444 11.45 14.86 -12.65
C ALA A 444 9.91 14.88 -12.77
N VAL A 445 9.39 15.64 -13.72
CA VAL A 445 7.97 15.56 -14.09
C VAL A 445 7.75 14.19 -14.73
N ILE A 446 6.91 13.36 -14.12
CA ILE A 446 6.57 12.01 -14.59
C ILE A 446 5.17 11.94 -15.20
N TYR A 447 4.32 12.94 -14.89
CA TYR A 447 2.99 13.11 -15.46
C TYR A 447 2.66 14.60 -15.57
N GLU A 448 2.09 15.01 -16.68
CA GLU A 448 1.64 16.36 -16.92
C GLU A 448 0.44 16.40 -17.86
N ASN A 449 -0.67 17.03 -17.43
CA ASN A 449 -1.87 17.27 -18.23
C ASN A 449 -2.38 16.01 -18.98
N GLY A 450 -2.48 14.88 -18.30
CA GLY A 450 -2.98 13.63 -18.87
C GLY A 450 -1.92 12.76 -19.55
N ARG A 451 -0.66 13.20 -19.62
CA ARG A 451 0.41 12.50 -20.33
C ARG A 451 1.52 12.04 -19.39
N PHE A 452 1.95 10.81 -19.55
CA PHE A 452 3.15 10.28 -18.89
C PHE A 452 4.38 10.63 -19.72
N THR A 453 5.41 11.15 -19.06
CA THR A 453 6.56 11.72 -19.78
C THR A 453 7.64 10.70 -20.13
N ARG A 454 7.62 9.54 -19.49
CA ARG A 454 8.69 8.53 -19.59
C ARG A 454 8.28 7.26 -20.32
N ILE A 455 7.02 6.88 -20.24
CA ILE A 455 6.47 5.63 -20.79
C ILE A 455 5.21 5.98 -21.58
N ASP A 456 5.09 5.42 -22.77
CA ASP A 456 3.89 5.53 -23.59
C ASP A 456 2.80 4.62 -22.99
N LYS A 457 1.84 5.26 -22.32
CA LYS A 457 0.72 4.57 -21.68
C LYS A 457 -0.13 3.80 -22.66
N ASP A 458 -0.47 4.41 -23.80
CA ASP A 458 -1.39 3.80 -24.77
C ASP A 458 -0.77 2.54 -25.38
N LYS A 459 0.54 2.58 -25.63
CA LYS A 459 1.28 1.41 -26.11
C LYS A 459 1.29 0.30 -25.04
N VAL A 460 1.60 0.60 -23.78
CA VAL A 460 1.60 -0.40 -22.69
C VAL A 460 0.23 -1.04 -22.53
N LEU A 461 -0.85 -0.25 -22.56
CA LEU A 461 -2.22 -0.76 -22.45
C LEU A 461 -2.60 -1.63 -23.66
N ALA A 462 -2.18 -1.25 -24.86
CA ALA A 462 -2.41 -2.06 -26.07
C ALA A 462 -1.66 -3.40 -26.01
N ASP A 463 -0.39 -3.39 -25.59
CA ASP A 463 0.43 -4.59 -25.42
C ASP A 463 -0.19 -5.53 -24.35
N LEU A 464 -0.62 -4.98 -23.20
CA LEU A 464 -1.28 -5.73 -22.13
C LEU A 464 -2.62 -6.32 -22.61
N HIS A 465 -3.43 -5.52 -23.31
CA HIS A 465 -4.69 -5.99 -23.89
C HIS A 465 -4.45 -7.15 -24.87
N GLN A 466 -3.47 -7.01 -25.77
CA GLN A 466 -3.12 -8.07 -26.71
C GLN A 466 -2.70 -9.36 -26.01
N ASP A 467 -1.90 -9.27 -24.95
CA ASP A 467 -1.51 -10.45 -24.17
C ASP A 467 -2.71 -11.14 -23.53
N LEU A 468 -3.68 -10.38 -23.05
CA LEU A 468 -4.88 -10.89 -22.39
C LEU A 468 -5.95 -11.43 -23.34
N GLN A 469 -5.92 -11.07 -24.63
CA GLN A 469 -6.79 -11.65 -25.67
C GLN A 469 -6.34 -13.05 -26.11
N LYS A 470 -5.13 -13.47 -25.79
CA LYS A 470 -4.66 -14.83 -26.09
C LYS A 470 -5.54 -15.87 -25.39
N ALA A 471 -5.71 -17.02 -26.02
CA ALA A 471 -6.43 -18.15 -25.40
C ALA A 471 -5.81 -18.52 -24.05
N LEU A 472 -6.65 -19.00 -23.13
CA LEU A 472 -6.16 -19.55 -21.87
C LEU A 472 -5.24 -20.74 -22.13
N THR A 473 -4.12 -20.79 -21.44
CA THR A 473 -3.26 -21.98 -21.42
C THR A 473 -3.96 -23.14 -20.70
N ASN A 474 -3.55 -24.37 -20.96
CA ASN A 474 -4.08 -25.53 -20.26
C ASN A 474 -3.94 -25.39 -18.73
N ASP A 475 -2.80 -24.85 -18.26
CA ASP A 475 -2.57 -24.58 -16.85
C ASP A 475 -3.59 -23.56 -16.27
N GLU A 476 -3.88 -22.49 -16.99
CA GLU A 476 -4.89 -21.49 -16.55
C GLU A 476 -6.29 -22.10 -16.52
N VAL A 477 -6.64 -22.96 -17.48
CA VAL A 477 -7.93 -23.68 -17.49
C VAL A 477 -8.04 -24.63 -16.29
N GLU A 478 -7.01 -25.43 -16.03
CA GLU A 478 -7.02 -26.37 -14.90
C GLU A 478 -7.06 -25.65 -13.55
N ARG A 479 -6.30 -24.55 -13.38
CA ARG A 479 -6.36 -23.72 -12.16
C ARG A 479 -7.76 -23.15 -11.91
N ARG A 480 -8.45 -22.71 -12.95
CA ARG A 480 -9.83 -22.19 -12.85
C ARG A 480 -10.81 -23.28 -12.44
N LYS A 481 -10.68 -24.50 -12.97
CA LYS A 481 -11.48 -25.65 -12.55
C LYS A 481 -11.20 -26.01 -11.08
N LEU A 482 -9.92 -26.09 -10.72
CA LEU A 482 -9.49 -26.41 -9.36
C LEU A 482 -9.99 -25.38 -8.34
N SER A 483 -9.86 -24.09 -8.62
CA SER A 483 -10.37 -23.00 -7.76
C SER A 483 -11.88 -23.16 -7.47
N LYS A 484 -12.68 -23.41 -8.51
CA LYS A 484 -14.14 -23.60 -8.38
C LYS A 484 -14.47 -24.86 -7.56
N ALA A 485 -13.74 -25.95 -7.77
CA ALA A 485 -13.95 -27.20 -7.05
C ALA A 485 -13.55 -27.10 -5.57
N LEU A 486 -12.49 -26.34 -5.25
CA LEU A 486 -12.00 -26.17 -3.88
C LEU A 486 -12.84 -25.21 -3.03
N LEU A 487 -13.46 -24.22 -3.62
CA LEU A 487 -14.18 -23.16 -2.88
C LEU A 487 -15.21 -23.70 -1.85
N PRO A 488 -16.05 -24.73 -2.14
CA PRO A 488 -16.94 -25.30 -1.14
C PRO A 488 -16.23 -25.95 0.05
N HIS A 489 -15.05 -26.52 -0.17
CA HIS A 489 -14.25 -27.18 0.88
C HIS A 489 -13.58 -26.15 1.78
N VAL A 490 -13.02 -25.09 1.21
CA VAL A 490 -12.47 -23.95 1.97
C VAL A 490 -13.57 -23.27 2.79
N ARG A 491 -14.76 -23.07 2.20
CA ARG A 491 -15.91 -22.53 2.94
C ARG A 491 -16.34 -23.42 4.11
N ARG A 492 -16.32 -24.73 3.93
CA ARG A 492 -16.63 -25.70 5.01
C ARG A 492 -15.59 -25.65 6.11
N PHE A 493 -14.30 -25.52 5.77
CA PHE A 493 -13.22 -25.38 6.75
C PHE A 493 -13.45 -24.18 7.69
N TYR A 494 -13.87 -23.03 7.13
CA TYR A 494 -14.07 -21.82 7.92
C TYR A 494 -15.47 -21.69 8.56
N ALA A 495 -16.42 -22.56 8.25
CA ALA A 495 -17.81 -22.43 8.70
C ALA A 495 -17.99 -22.31 10.22
N ASN A 496 -17.14 -23.01 11.01
CA ASN A 496 -17.14 -22.98 12.47
C ASN A 496 -15.77 -22.59 13.04
N TYR A 497 -14.98 -21.85 12.29
CA TYR A 497 -13.63 -21.51 12.71
C TYR A 497 -13.60 -20.43 13.79
N ILE A 498 -14.52 -19.49 13.73
CA ILE A 498 -14.64 -18.39 14.70
C ILE A 498 -15.71 -18.72 15.73
N ASP A 499 -15.43 -18.43 16.99
CA ASP A 499 -16.44 -18.29 18.04
C ASP A 499 -16.81 -16.80 18.17
N PRO A 500 -17.99 -16.36 17.69
CA PRO A 500 -18.37 -14.95 17.70
C PRO A 500 -18.33 -14.32 19.08
N ALA A 501 -18.56 -15.11 20.15
CA ALA A 501 -18.56 -14.59 21.52
C ALA A 501 -17.16 -14.20 22.02
N LYS A 502 -16.09 -14.70 21.37
CA LYS A 502 -14.70 -14.42 21.76
C LYS A 502 -14.05 -13.28 20.97
N HIS A 503 -14.64 -12.90 19.84
CA HIS A 503 -14.04 -11.96 18.89
C HIS A 503 -15.01 -10.84 18.55
N GLU A 504 -15.41 -10.07 19.55
CA GLU A 504 -16.14 -8.81 19.35
C GLU A 504 -15.30 -7.85 18.51
N PRO A 505 -15.84 -7.29 17.40
CA PRO A 505 -15.15 -6.26 16.64
C PRO A 505 -15.00 -4.99 17.48
N PHE A 506 -13.87 -4.33 17.35
CA PHE A 506 -13.60 -3.04 17.99
C PHE A 506 -14.58 -1.96 17.51
N TYR A 507 -14.94 -2.01 16.23
CA TYR A 507 -15.91 -1.13 15.60
C TYR A 507 -16.87 -1.93 14.72
N ARG A 508 -18.17 -1.66 14.85
CA ARG A 508 -19.22 -2.28 14.02
C ARG A 508 -19.84 -1.22 13.12
N PRO A 509 -19.62 -1.26 11.80
CA PRO A 509 -20.27 -0.35 10.86
C PRO A 509 -21.73 -0.80 10.64
N SER A 510 -22.58 -0.63 11.64
CA SER A 510 -23.98 -1.02 11.58
C SER A 510 -24.88 0.03 12.19
N SER A 511 -25.95 0.41 11.47
CA SER A 511 -27.01 1.28 12.00
C SER A 511 -27.99 0.56 12.93
N ARG A 512 -27.79 -0.73 13.18
CA ARG A 512 -28.64 -1.57 14.04
C ARG A 512 -28.12 -1.76 15.46
N VAL A 513 -26.98 -1.17 15.77
CA VAL A 513 -26.35 -1.31 17.10
C VAL A 513 -26.31 0.04 17.77
#